data_e0c4762ff3d09b286d871edf22b6db8a
#
_entry.id   e0c4762ff3d09b286d871edf22b6db8a
#
_cell.length_a   1.000
_cell.length_b   1.000
_cell.length_c   1.000
_cell.angle_alpha   90.00
_cell.angle_beta   90.00
_cell.angle_gamma   90.00
#
_symmetry.space_group_name_H-M   'P 1'
#
loop_
_entity.id
_entity.type
_entity.pdbx_description
1 polymer ?
#
loop_
_entity_poly.entity_id
_entity_poly.type
_entity_poly.pdbx_seq_one_letter_code
_entity_poly.pdbx_strand_id
1 'polypeptide(L)'
;MQALVRFVSERTDPAAAFGPVVAGDFNAEPDSSAVRYLSGLASLDGASVYLQDAWRLAGDGGPGITWSNGNPHAALDQEPDRRIDYIFSGFHGRGGGGRPVECRVVADEPADGIWPSDHFGLLAVLQREPGGST
;
A
#
# COMPACT_ATOMS: atom_id res chain seq x y z
N MET A 1 -6.60 8.88 10.51
CA MET A 1 -5.29 8.73 9.84
C MET A 1 -4.12 9.23 10.69
N GLN A 2 -4.18 10.40 11.33
CA GLN A 2 -3.11 10.88 12.24
C GLN A 2 -2.80 9.92 13.40
N ALA A 3 -3.82 9.26 13.98
CA ALA A 3 -3.60 8.26 15.03
C ALA A 3 -2.76 7.07 14.55
N LEU A 4 -2.97 6.60 13.31
CA LEU A 4 -2.15 5.55 12.69
C LEU A 4 -0.70 6.01 12.54
N VAL A 5 -0.48 7.21 12.00
CA VAL A 5 0.87 7.76 11.82
C VAL A 5 1.59 7.91 13.15
N ARG A 6 0.91 8.42 14.18
CA ARG A 6 1.47 8.52 15.53
C ARG A 6 1.85 7.14 16.07
N PHE A 7 0.94 6.18 15.99
CA PHE A 7 1.17 4.79 16.42
C PHE A 7 2.41 4.19 15.75
N VAL A 8 2.53 4.36 14.43
CA VAL A 8 3.68 3.89 13.65
C VAL A 8 4.97 4.59 14.10
N SER A 9 4.95 5.93 14.20
CA SER A 9 6.12 6.73 14.59
C SER A 9 6.64 6.39 15.98
N GLU A 10 5.76 6.16 16.95
CA GLU A 10 6.12 5.80 18.32
C GLU A 10 6.78 4.41 18.44
N ARG A 11 6.59 3.55 17.43
CA ARG A 11 7.10 2.16 17.40
C ARG A 11 8.21 1.93 16.40
N THR A 12 8.51 2.91 15.58
CA THR A 12 9.60 2.82 14.61
C THR A 12 10.90 3.23 15.27
N ASP A 13 11.88 2.35 15.24
CA ASP A 13 13.26 2.68 15.62
C ASP A 13 13.88 3.52 14.49
N PRO A 14 14.29 4.78 14.75
CA PRO A 14 14.94 5.61 13.75
C PRO A 14 16.28 5.06 13.25
N ALA A 15 16.91 4.17 14.02
CA ALA A 15 18.16 3.53 13.67
C ALA A 15 17.97 2.20 12.90
N ALA A 16 16.72 1.75 12.72
CA ALA A 16 16.46 0.52 11.96
C ALA A 16 16.88 0.69 10.50
N ALA A 17 17.54 -0.33 9.96
CA ALA A 17 17.93 -0.36 8.54
C ALA A 17 16.73 -0.52 7.60
N PHE A 18 15.57 -0.89 8.14
CA PHE A 18 14.32 -1.13 7.38
C PHE A 18 13.19 -0.37 8.05
N GLY A 19 12.41 0.38 7.25
CA GLY A 19 11.29 1.17 7.70
C GLY A 19 10.05 0.39 8.10
N PRO A 20 9.08 1.06 8.73
CA PRO A 20 7.81 0.44 9.04
C PRO A 20 7.08 0.06 7.73
N VAL A 21 6.35 -1.04 7.78
CA VAL A 21 5.40 -1.43 6.73
C VAL A 21 4.00 -1.34 7.31
N VAL A 22 3.11 -0.66 6.59
CA VAL A 22 1.70 -0.54 6.93
C VAL A 22 0.90 -1.12 5.78
N ALA A 23 0.11 -2.14 6.03
CA ALA A 23 -0.66 -2.82 5.00
C ALA A 23 -2.08 -3.13 5.46
N GLY A 24 -3.03 -3.14 4.53
CA GLY A 24 -4.42 -3.52 4.77
C GLY A 24 -5.42 -2.78 3.89
N ASP A 25 -6.67 -3.02 4.19
CA ASP A 25 -7.81 -2.29 3.62
C ASP A 25 -7.96 -0.93 4.31
N PHE A 26 -7.88 0.14 3.52
CA PHE A 26 -8.05 1.51 3.99
C PHE A 26 -9.46 2.07 3.70
N ASN A 27 -10.28 1.32 2.97
CA ASN A 27 -11.58 1.77 2.48
C ASN A 27 -11.53 3.17 1.83
N ALA A 28 -10.44 3.47 1.16
CA ALA A 28 -10.13 4.80 0.66
C ALA A 28 -9.38 4.72 -0.67
N GLU A 29 -9.81 5.48 -1.66
CA GLU A 29 -9.17 5.54 -2.96
C GLU A 29 -7.89 6.38 -2.98
N PRO A 30 -7.04 6.25 -4.02
CA PRO A 30 -5.74 6.93 -4.10
C PRO A 30 -5.81 8.46 -4.01
N ASP A 31 -6.90 9.07 -4.43
CA ASP A 31 -7.11 10.51 -4.38
C ASP A 31 -7.80 11.00 -3.09
N SER A 32 -8.19 10.08 -2.21
CA SER A 32 -8.74 10.42 -0.90
C SER A 32 -7.75 11.22 -0.05
N SER A 33 -8.26 12.07 0.83
CA SER A 33 -7.43 12.85 1.77
C SER A 33 -6.52 11.95 2.63
N ALA A 34 -7.00 10.77 3.00
CA ALA A 34 -6.27 9.80 3.81
C ALA A 34 -5.04 9.25 3.09
N VAL A 35 -5.22 8.73 1.86
CA VAL A 35 -4.13 8.16 1.07
C VAL A 35 -3.16 9.25 0.60
N ARG A 36 -3.67 10.41 0.18
CA ARG A 36 -2.84 11.57 -0.17
C ARG A 36 -1.97 12.03 1.00
N TYR A 37 -2.51 12.06 2.22
CA TYR A 37 -1.75 12.39 3.41
C TYR A 37 -0.60 11.39 3.66
N LEU A 38 -0.89 10.08 3.64
CA LEU A 38 0.14 9.05 3.81
C LEU A 38 1.22 9.10 2.73
N SER A 39 0.83 9.45 1.50
CA SER A 39 1.73 9.54 0.34
C SER A 39 2.50 10.87 0.24
N GLY A 40 2.42 11.75 1.23
CA GLY A 40 3.11 13.05 1.23
C GLY A 40 2.52 14.09 0.27
N LEU A 41 1.27 13.89 -0.19
CA LEU A 41 0.60 14.76 -1.16
C LEU A 41 -0.41 15.72 -0.53
N ALA A 42 -0.58 15.64 0.78
CA ALA A 42 -1.47 16.50 1.55
C ALA A 42 -0.92 16.66 2.97
N SER A 43 -1.32 17.76 3.64
CA SER A 43 -1.06 17.98 5.06
C SER A 43 -2.37 17.92 5.84
N LEU A 44 -2.31 17.43 7.08
CA LEU A 44 -3.42 17.46 8.03
C LEU A 44 -2.97 18.22 9.28
N ASP A 45 -3.70 19.26 9.65
CA ASP A 45 -3.40 20.10 10.83
C ASP A 45 -1.94 20.60 10.88
N GLY A 46 -1.38 20.97 9.71
CA GLY A 46 -0.01 21.43 9.58
C GLY A 46 1.07 20.33 9.64
N ALA A 47 0.67 19.08 9.78
CA ALA A 47 1.59 17.93 9.77
C ALA A 47 1.61 17.25 8.40
N SER A 48 2.76 16.73 8.03
CA SER A 48 2.99 15.92 6.82
C SER A 48 3.65 14.60 7.18
N VAL A 49 3.40 13.59 6.38
CA VAL A 49 4.06 12.28 6.45
C VAL A 49 4.37 11.82 5.03
N TYR A 50 5.37 10.98 4.87
CA TYR A 50 5.63 10.32 3.61
C TYR A 50 5.91 8.83 3.83
N LEU A 51 4.99 8.02 3.35
CA LEU A 51 5.16 6.58 3.17
C LEU A 51 5.12 6.26 1.67
N GLN A 52 5.89 5.29 1.27
CA GLN A 52 5.95 4.84 -0.12
C GLN A 52 4.80 3.89 -0.40
N ASP A 53 3.84 4.29 -1.23
CA ASP A 53 2.79 3.41 -1.76
C ASP A 53 3.44 2.44 -2.76
N ALA A 54 3.44 1.16 -2.43
CA ALA A 54 4.13 0.12 -3.20
C ALA A 54 3.57 0.00 -4.63
N TRP A 55 2.25 0.08 -4.81
CA TRP A 55 1.65 0.03 -6.14
C TRP A 55 2.06 1.22 -6.99
N ARG A 56 2.01 2.42 -6.42
CA ARG A 56 2.38 3.65 -7.15
C ARG A 56 3.83 3.65 -7.62
N LEU A 57 4.74 3.05 -6.84
CA LEU A 57 6.18 3.05 -7.13
C LEU A 57 6.64 1.87 -7.98
N ALA A 58 6.02 0.72 -7.82
CA ALA A 58 6.53 -0.55 -8.35
C ALA A 58 5.43 -1.47 -8.93
N GLY A 59 4.21 -0.95 -9.12
CA GLY A 59 3.15 -1.61 -9.88
C GLY A 59 3.36 -1.49 -11.39
N ASP A 60 2.45 -2.04 -12.16
CA ASP A 60 2.49 -2.09 -13.63
C ASP A 60 2.06 -0.78 -14.32
N GLY A 61 1.71 0.24 -13.55
CA GLY A 61 1.19 1.52 -14.05
C GLY A 61 -0.32 1.55 -14.30
N GLY A 62 -1.00 0.44 -14.11
CA GLY A 62 -2.46 0.34 -14.16
C GLY A 62 -3.14 0.82 -12.87
N PRO A 63 -4.46 0.69 -12.78
CA PRO A 63 -5.25 1.21 -11.65
C PRO A 63 -5.03 0.43 -10.34
N GLY A 64 -4.56 -0.81 -10.38
CA GLY A 64 -4.29 -1.63 -9.20
C GLY A 64 -5.54 -2.01 -8.41
N ILE A 65 -6.62 -2.32 -9.11
CA ILE A 65 -7.93 -2.62 -8.51
C ILE A 65 -7.82 -3.79 -7.55
N THR A 66 -8.31 -3.60 -6.33
CA THR A 66 -8.36 -4.64 -5.29
C THR A 66 -9.78 -4.99 -4.86
N TRP A 67 -10.75 -4.13 -5.17
CA TRP A 67 -12.18 -4.39 -5.06
C TRP A 67 -12.80 -4.31 -6.44
N SER A 68 -13.36 -5.41 -6.95
CA SER A 68 -13.84 -5.47 -8.34
C SER A 68 -15.13 -6.28 -8.48
N ASN A 69 -16.01 -5.78 -9.32
CA ASN A 69 -17.22 -6.52 -9.75
C ASN A 69 -16.89 -7.78 -10.57
N GLY A 70 -15.64 -7.98 -10.97
CA GLY A 70 -15.16 -9.27 -11.51
C GLY A 70 -15.16 -10.38 -10.47
N ASN A 71 -15.14 -10.04 -9.17
CA ASN A 71 -15.33 -10.98 -8.07
C ASN A 71 -16.83 -11.05 -7.71
N PRO A 72 -17.48 -12.23 -7.78
CA PRO A 72 -18.91 -12.34 -7.53
C PRO A 72 -19.32 -11.98 -6.10
N HIS A 73 -18.42 -12.03 -5.13
CA HIS A 73 -18.71 -11.64 -3.75
C HIS A 73 -18.74 -10.11 -3.61
N ALA A 74 -17.80 -9.39 -4.23
CA ALA A 74 -17.80 -7.93 -4.27
C ALA A 74 -18.95 -7.38 -5.12
N ALA A 75 -19.30 -8.05 -6.20
CA ALA A 75 -20.40 -7.64 -7.10
C ALA A 75 -21.77 -7.54 -6.41
N LEU A 76 -21.96 -8.20 -5.27
CA LEU A 76 -23.22 -8.13 -4.50
C LEU A 76 -23.47 -6.72 -3.93
N ASP A 77 -22.41 -5.95 -3.67
CA ASP A 77 -22.52 -4.62 -3.08
C ASP A 77 -22.79 -3.53 -4.13
N GLN A 78 -22.67 -3.86 -5.43
CA GLN A 78 -22.92 -2.96 -6.56
C GLN A 78 -22.08 -1.66 -6.52
N GLU A 79 -20.91 -1.72 -5.90
CA GLU A 79 -19.95 -0.63 -5.85
C GLU A 79 -19.04 -0.60 -7.09
N PRO A 80 -18.46 0.55 -7.45
CA PRO A 80 -17.50 0.60 -8.55
C PRO A 80 -16.21 -0.15 -8.21
N ASP A 81 -15.50 -0.58 -9.24
CA ASP A 81 -14.15 -1.14 -9.07
C ASP A 81 -13.22 -0.08 -8.47
N ARG A 82 -12.44 -0.46 -7.43
CA ARG A 82 -11.62 0.45 -6.63
C ARG A 82 -10.29 -0.16 -6.21
N ARG A 83 -9.30 0.69 -6.01
CA ARG A 83 -8.10 0.35 -5.26
C ARG A 83 -8.22 0.89 -3.84
N ILE A 84 -8.47 0.04 -2.88
CA ILE A 84 -8.71 0.38 -1.47
C ILE A 84 -7.79 -0.35 -0.50
N ASP A 85 -7.04 -1.34 -0.99
CA ASP A 85 -6.00 -2.04 -0.24
C ASP A 85 -4.63 -1.49 -0.60
N TYR A 86 -3.76 -1.37 0.39
CA TYR A 86 -2.45 -0.75 0.22
C TYR A 86 -1.36 -1.50 0.99
N ILE A 87 -0.15 -1.40 0.46
CA ILE A 87 1.09 -1.68 1.17
C ILE A 87 1.93 -0.41 1.12
N PHE A 88 2.09 0.23 2.26
CA PHE A 88 2.96 1.37 2.43
C PHE A 88 4.25 0.97 3.13
N SER A 89 5.39 1.50 2.70
CA SER A 89 6.68 1.34 3.38
C SER A 89 7.26 2.67 3.79
N GLY A 90 7.96 2.69 4.92
CA GLY A 90 8.68 3.87 5.38
C GLY A 90 9.85 4.22 4.45
N PHE A 91 10.08 5.53 4.28
CA PHE A 91 11.19 6.03 3.48
C PHE A 91 12.44 6.19 4.36
N HIS A 92 13.52 5.49 4.04
CA HIS A 92 14.80 5.55 4.72
C HIS A 92 15.88 6.36 3.98
N GLY A 93 15.46 7.30 3.13
CA GLY A 93 16.40 8.09 2.36
C GLY A 93 17.08 7.28 1.23
N ARG A 94 18.13 7.88 0.66
CA ARG A 94 18.87 7.24 -0.43
C ARG A 94 19.70 6.09 0.13
N GLY A 95 19.39 4.87 -0.31
CA GLY A 95 20.13 3.68 0.07
C GLY A 95 19.62 2.94 1.30
N GLY A 96 18.51 3.36 1.91
CA GLY A 96 17.86 2.60 2.99
C GLY A 96 17.01 1.43 2.47
N GLY A 97 16.82 0.42 3.30
CA GLY A 97 15.90 -0.69 3.03
C GLY A 97 14.43 -0.24 3.00
N GLY A 98 13.54 -1.06 2.47
CA GLY A 98 12.10 -0.82 2.43
C GLY A 98 11.58 -0.21 1.13
N ARG A 99 12.43 0.10 0.16
CA ARG A 99 11.98 0.59 -1.15
C ARG A 99 11.20 -0.50 -1.88
N PRO A 100 9.96 -0.23 -2.32
CA PRO A 100 9.24 -1.14 -3.19
C PRO A 100 9.95 -1.29 -4.54
N VAL A 101 10.17 -2.53 -4.97
CA VAL A 101 10.82 -2.87 -6.25
C VAL A 101 9.91 -3.69 -7.16
N GLU A 102 8.86 -4.28 -6.62
CA GLU A 102 7.77 -4.93 -7.36
C GLU A 102 6.49 -4.79 -6.53
N CYS A 103 5.36 -4.57 -7.21
CA CYS A 103 4.05 -4.69 -6.61
C CYS A 103 3.06 -5.24 -7.64
N ARG A 104 2.26 -6.21 -7.24
CA ARG A 104 1.25 -6.82 -8.13
C ARG A 104 -0.02 -7.17 -7.36
N VAL A 105 -1.14 -7.16 -8.07
CA VAL A 105 -2.39 -7.74 -7.60
C VAL A 105 -2.26 -9.27 -7.64
N VAL A 106 -2.80 -9.94 -6.65
CA VAL A 106 -2.80 -11.39 -6.52
C VAL A 106 -4.18 -11.85 -6.04
N ALA A 107 -4.47 -13.14 -6.18
CA ALA A 107 -5.77 -13.73 -5.81
C ALA A 107 -6.95 -13.03 -6.51
N ASP A 108 -6.72 -12.53 -7.72
CA ASP A 108 -7.68 -11.88 -8.61
C ASP A 108 -8.42 -12.88 -9.52
N GLU A 109 -8.15 -14.17 -9.32
CA GLU A 109 -8.85 -15.28 -9.93
C GLU A 109 -9.19 -16.35 -8.88
N PRO A 110 -10.27 -17.13 -9.07
CA PRO A 110 -10.59 -18.22 -8.17
C PRO A 110 -9.62 -19.39 -8.34
N ALA A 111 -9.28 -20.06 -7.24
CA ALA A 111 -8.60 -21.35 -7.26
C ALA A 111 -9.63 -22.47 -7.12
N ASP A 112 -9.70 -23.37 -8.09
CA ASP A 112 -10.69 -24.45 -8.14
C ASP A 112 -12.15 -23.97 -7.97
N GLY A 113 -12.46 -22.77 -8.52
CA GLY A 113 -13.79 -22.16 -8.42
C GLY A 113 -14.07 -21.47 -7.07
N ILE A 114 -13.09 -21.43 -6.16
CA ILE A 114 -13.22 -20.80 -4.84
C ILE A 114 -12.46 -19.49 -4.82
N TRP A 115 -13.16 -18.41 -4.48
CA TRP A 115 -12.57 -17.10 -4.22
C TRP A 115 -12.08 -17.04 -2.77
N PRO A 116 -10.81 -16.67 -2.51
CA PRO A 116 -10.27 -16.62 -1.15
C PRO A 116 -10.83 -15.44 -0.33
N SER A 117 -11.31 -14.39 -0.98
CA SER A 117 -11.86 -13.18 -0.39
C SER A 117 -12.76 -12.48 -1.40
N ASP A 118 -13.54 -11.52 -0.96
CA ASP A 118 -14.25 -10.52 -1.79
C ASP A 118 -13.28 -9.44 -2.32
N HIS A 119 -12.12 -9.25 -1.67
CA HIS A 119 -11.03 -8.44 -2.18
C HIS A 119 -10.02 -9.26 -2.99
N PHE A 120 -9.29 -8.60 -3.88
CA PHE A 120 -8.02 -9.10 -4.39
C PHE A 120 -6.90 -8.72 -3.43
N GLY A 121 -5.84 -9.52 -3.38
CA GLY A 121 -4.67 -9.24 -2.56
C GLY A 121 -3.66 -8.34 -3.27
N LEU A 122 -2.75 -7.76 -2.48
CA LEU A 122 -1.53 -7.14 -2.98
C LEU A 122 -0.31 -7.90 -2.49
N LEU A 123 0.67 -8.05 -3.36
CA LEU A 123 2.00 -8.55 -3.02
C LEU A 123 3.03 -7.50 -3.41
N ALA A 124 3.90 -7.13 -2.48
CA ALA A 124 5.02 -6.23 -2.75
C ALA A 124 6.34 -6.89 -2.39
N VAL A 125 7.36 -6.65 -3.23
CA VAL A 125 8.76 -6.98 -2.92
C VAL A 125 9.44 -5.68 -2.49
N LEU A 126 10.02 -5.69 -1.29
CA LEU A 126 10.73 -4.56 -0.74
C LEU A 126 12.23 -4.85 -0.71
N GLN A 127 13.04 -3.88 -1.14
CA GLN A 127 14.50 -3.98 -1.10
C GLN A 127 14.96 -4.04 0.36
N ARG A 128 15.76 -5.05 0.71
CA ARG A 128 16.23 -5.27 2.08
C ARG A 128 17.41 -4.37 2.44
N GLU A 129 18.33 -4.18 1.52
CA GLU A 129 19.56 -3.41 1.73
C GLU A 129 19.74 -2.37 0.62
N PRO A 130 20.50 -1.31 0.86
CA PRO A 130 20.92 -0.43 -0.22
C PRO A 130 21.59 -1.26 -1.31
N GLY A 131 21.20 -1.03 -2.55
CA GLY A 131 21.91 -1.63 -3.68
C GLY A 131 23.40 -1.28 -3.54
N GLY A 132 24.25 -2.27 -3.25
CA GLY A 132 25.67 -2.07 -3.26
C GLY A 132 26.08 -1.59 -4.65
N SER A 133 26.68 -0.41 -4.71
CA SER A 133 27.40 0.00 -5.91
C SER A 133 28.55 -0.96 -6.08
N THR A 134 28.44 -1.88 -7.04
CA THR A 134 29.60 -2.59 -7.62
C THR A 134 30.35 -1.68 -8.56
#